data_16aac8b8a66765861a6f7422c676c3c6
#
_entry.id   16aac8b8a66765861a6f7422c676c3c6
#
_cell.length_a   1.000
_cell.length_b   1.000
_cell.length_c   1.000
_cell.angle_alpha   90.00
_cell.angle_beta   90.00
_cell.angle_gamma   90.00
#
_symmetry.space_group_name_H-M   'P 1'
#
loop_
_entity.id
_entity.type
_entity.pdbx_description
1 polymer ?
#
loop_
_entity_poly.entity_id
_entity_poly.type
_entity_poly.pdbx_seq_one_letter_code
_entity_poly.pdbx_strand_id
1 'polypeptide(L)'
;MKLGKKFGIKALALGLCVASLSLTAFAAGWGQQDGKYYFVDPKTNQKVSGKWIHTSSGYYYIGADTYMVTGWKKINNSWHYFRPSGLMVTGWREIDKQWYYLKTDGTMQTGWLKLQKDGKDVWYYLKASGVMAKGWRKISDKWYYFRSEDGSLVMGQWQKISDKWYYFGNDGAMQTGWLQLNGTYYYLSASNGNMETGWKTDTDGNKYYLDPSNGKMAKAWTKIENVWYYFQDNGKMVKGWLKEKSHYYYLQDGKMLSNTTVNLDGRDFSFNEHGVCTSDISNVTATEANANTDNTNNNNNNNNNNNNNNVGPGGNSGNTPGGDSNSQSSPANGDGPGSNGPGGSNSSSSTPGGAQGQGTIQEGNTQGPQ
;
A
#
# COMPACT_ATOMS: atom_id res chain seq x y z
N MET A 1 23.79 76.70 84.75
CA MET A 1 24.27 75.37 84.90
C MET A 1 23.08 74.40 85.03
N LYS A 2 22.94 73.44 84.21
CA LYS A 2 21.99 72.33 84.16
C LYS A 2 21.08 72.32 82.89
N LEU A 3 21.36 71.43 82.08
CA LEU A 3 20.63 71.04 80.88
C LEU A 3 19.26 70.41 81.19
N GLY A 4 18.27 70.83 80.46
CA GLY A 4 16.95 70.18 80.38
C GLY A 4 16.78 69.46 79.08
N LYS A 5 16.65 68.10 79.17
CA LYS A 5 16.37 67.27 78.06
C LYS A 5 14.91 67.39 77.62
N LYS A 6 14.72 67.82 76.36
CA LYS A 6 13.42 67.74 75.68
C LYS A 6 13.24 66.36 75.08
N PHE A 7 12.22 65.65 75.47
CA PHE A 7 11.75 64.43 74.85
C PHE A 7 10.88 64.79 73.67
N GLY A 8 11.35 64.48 72.45
CA GLY A 8 10.56 64.67 71.23
C GLY A 8 9.78 63.43 70.97
N ILE A 9 8.46 63.48 70.82
CA ILE A 9 7.55 62.42 70.40
C ILE A 9 7.74 62.29 68.91
N LYS A 10 8.27 61.14 68.47
CA LYS A 10 8.28 60.78 67.05
C LYS A 10 6.92 60.22 66.67
N ALA A 11 6.15 61.00 65.88
CA ALA A 11 4.98 60.50 65.22
C ALA A 11 5.38 59.46 64.18
N LEU A 12 4.88 58.26 64.32
CA LEU A 12 5.05 57.17 63.36
C LEU A 12 4.01 57.37 62.24
N ALA A 13 4.45 57.94 61.13
CA ALA A 13 3.63 58.03 59.90
C ALA A 13 3.57 56.58 59.32
N LEU A 14 2.41 55.90 59.47
CA LEU A 14 2.10 54.72 58.69
C LEU A 14 1.93 55.16 57.23
N GLY A 15 2.97 54.97 56.42
CA GLY A 15 2.87 55.07 54.98
C GLY A 15 2.05 53.91 54.45
N LEU A 16 0.80 54.13 54.03
CA LEU A 16 0.07 53.21 53.15
C LEU A 16 0.84 53.12 51.85
N CYS A 17 1.63 52.02 51.70
CA CYS A 17 2.08 51.60 50.37
C CYS A 17 0.85 51.10 49.59
N VAL A 18 0.20 51.96 48.83
CA VAL A 18 -0.69 51.55 47.74
C VAL A 18 0.24 50.92 46.72
N ALA A 19 0.32 49.58 46.75
CA ALA A 19 0.91 48.85 45.65
C ALA A 19 0.02 49.14 44.42
N SER A 20 0.44 50.09 43.59
CA SER A 20 -0.08 50.23 42.27
C SER A 20 0.22 48.96 41.54
N LEU A 21 -0.77 48.08 41.42
CA LEU A 21 -0.79 47.04 40.43
C LEU A 21 -0.69 47.74 39.05
N SER A 22 0.53 47.91 38.57
CA SER A 22 0.75 48.28 37.21
C SER A 22 0.17 47.13 36.40
N LEU A 23 -1.05 47.30 35.88
CA LEU A 23 -1.58 46.53 34.78
C LEU A 23 -0.59 46.75 33.63
N THR A 24 0.38 45.84 33.51
CA THR A 24 1.20 45.78 32.31
C THR A 24 0.26 45.49 31.18
N ALA A 25 -0.11 46.49 30.42
CA ALA A 25 -0.83 46.34 29.17
C ALA A 25 0.05 45.47 28.29
N PHE A 26 -0.38 44.24 28.04
CA PHE A 26 0.30 43.37 27.10
C PHE A 26 0.14 44.02 25.72
N ALA A 27 1.25 44.12 24.95
CA ALA A 27 1.14 44.51 23.55
C ALA A 27 0.30 43.43 22.84
N ALA A 28 -0.67 43.87 22.02
CA ALA A 28 -1.49 42.91 21.26
C ALA A 28 -0.61 42.07 20.34
N GLY A 29 -0.91 40.76 20.28
CA GLY A 29 -0.17 39.84 19.45
C GLY A 29 0.72 38.86 20.22
N TRP A 30 1.81 38.44 19.61
CA TRP A 30 2.71 37.44 20.19
C TRP A 30 3.59 38.01 21.31
N GLY A 31 3.67 37.30 22.43
CA GLY A 31 4.56 37.58 23.54
C GLY A 31 5.29 36.32 24.00
N GLN A 32 6.30 36.46 24.84
CA GLN A 32 7.07 35.35 25.41
C GLN A 32 7.16 35.53 26.93
N GLN A 33 7.01 34.44 27.67
CA GLN A 33 7.20 34.36 29.11
C GLN A 33 7.80 32.98 29.46
N ASP A 34 8.85 32.98 30.27
CA ASP A 34 9.53 31.77 30.71
C ASP A 34 9.91 30.84 29.53
N GLY A 35 10.36 31.41 28.41
CA GLY A 35 10.72 30.71 27.19
C GLY A 35 9.54 30.20 26.36
N LYS A 36 8.29 30.36 26.80
CA LYS A 36 7.08 29.94 26.11
C LYS A 36 6.37 31.10 25.44
N TYR A 37 5.88 30.89 24.22
CA TYR A 37 5.12 31.89 23.50
C TYR A 37 3.63 31.86 23.89
N TYR A 38 3.00 33.02 23.95
CA TYR A 38 1.56 33.21 24.15
C TYR A 38 1.02 34.25 23.15
N PHE A 39 -0.29 34.34 23.00
CA PHE A 39 -0.94 35.33 22.16
C PHE A 39 -1.89 36.17 22.98
N VAL A 40 -1.83 37.49 22.81
CA VAL A 40 -2.75 38.44 23.42
C VAL A 40 -3.76 38.89 22.37
N ASP A 41 -5.03 38.72 22.69
CA ASP A 41 -6.13 39.16 21.84
C ASP A 41 -6.17 40.73 21.79
N PRO A 42 -6.02 41.32 20.61
CA PRO A 42 -6.01 42.80 20.48
C PRO A 42 -7.31 43.50 20.90
N LYS A 43 -8.43 42.74 20.96
CA LYS A 43 -9.74 43.28 21.32
C LYS A 43 -9.96 43.32 22.84
N THR A 44 -9.50 42.23 23.52
CA THR A 44 -9.74 42.08 24.95
C THR A 44 -8.53 42.41 25.81
N ASN A 45 -7.37 42.57 25.21
CA ASN A 45 -6.07 42.71 25.87
C ASN A 45 -5.76 41.58 26.89
N GLN A 46 -6.27 40.37 26.63
CA GLN A 46 -6.08 39.20 27.47
C GLN A 46 -5.35 38.10 26.72
N LYS A 47 -4.60 37.21 27.45
CA LYS A 47 -4.01 36.04 26.88
C LYS A 47 -5.12 35.11 26.36
N VAL A 48 -4.94 34.60 25.15
CA VAL A 48 -5.82 33.63 24.52
C VAL A 48 -5.62 32.26 25.14
N SER A 49 -6.68 31.44 25.23
CA SER A 49 -6.66 30.09 25.71
C SER A 49 -7.56 29.21 24.87
N GLY A 50 -7.09 28.00 24.52
CA GLY A 50 -7.86 26.96 23.82
C GLY A 50 -8.34 27.39 22.41
N LYS A 51 -7.61 28.23 21.69
CA LYS A 51 -8.05 28.78 20.41
C LYS A 51 -7.01 28.70 19.31
N TRP A 52 -7.51 28.63 18.08
CA TRP A 52 -6.72 28.79 16.86
C TRP A 52 -6.38 30.25 16.61
N ILE A 53 -5.13 30.50 16.22
CA ILE A 53 -4.64 31.79 15.77
C ILE A 53 -4.25 31.63 14.30
N HIS A 54 -4.81 32.49 13.45
CA HIS A 54 -4.46 32.57 12.02
C HIS A 54 -3.65 33.84 11.77
N THR A 55 -2.52 33.67 11.11
CA THR A 55 -1.62 34.76 10.69
C THR A 55 -1.30 34.61 9.20
N SER A 56 -0.61 35.58 8.63
CA SER A 56 -0.09 35.48 7.25
C SER A 56 0.85 34.26 7.04
N SER A 57 1.49 33.78 8.11
CA SER A 57 2.36 32.59 8.05
C SER A 57 1.61 31.26 8.16
N GLY A 58 0.32 31.28 8.56
CA GLY A 58 -0.53 30.09 8.73
C GLY A 58 -1.17 29.97 10.10
N TYR A 59 -1.51 28.77 10.49
CA TYR A 59 -2.28 28.47 11.70
C TYR A 59 -1.38 28.04 12.87
N TYR A 60 -1.75 28.50 14.05
CA TYR A 60 -1.17 28.18 15.36
C TYR A 60 -2.29 27.78 16.31
N TYR A 61 -1.98 27.03 17.36
CA TYR A 61 -2.95 26.73 18.41
C TYR A 61 -2.39 27.13 19.77
N ILE A 62 -3.19 27.85 20.55
CA ILE A 62 -2.88 28.17 21.94
C ILE A 62 -3.58 27.13 22.83
N GLY A 63 -2.83 26.47 23.67
CA GLY A 63 -3.34 25.46 24.58
C GLY A 63 -4.24 26.06 25.69
N ALA A 64 -4.88 25.19 26.48
CA ALA A 64 -5.65 25.62 27.65
C ALA A 64 -4.78 26.31 28.72
N ASP A 65 -3.48 26.03 28.71
CA ASP A 65 -2.45 26.65 29.56
C ASP A 65 -2.02 28.07 29.08
N THR A 66 -2.70 28.61 28.05
CA THR A 66 -2.43 29.91 27.40
C THR A 66 -1.13 29.98 26.60
N TYR A 67 -0.42 28.87 26.41
CA TYR A 67 0.82 28.87 25.65
C TYR A 67 0.66 28.24 24.26
N MET A 68 1.54 28.66 23.35
CA MET A 68 1.62 28.15 21.97
C MET A 68 1.99 26.67 21.97
N VAL A 69 1.21 25.85 21.27
CA VAL A 69 1.43 24.42 21.13
C VAL A 69 2.54 24.14 20.12
N THR A 70 3.40 23.19 20.44
CA THR A 70 4.39 22.61 19.52
C THR A 70 4.31 21.07 19.58
N GLY A 71 4.80 20.38 18.55
CA GLY A 71 4.72 18.93 18.47
C GLY A 71 3.29 18.40 18.25
N TRP A 72 3.05 17.17 18.66
CA TRP A 72 1.74 16.54 18.54
C TRP A 72 0.72 17.08 19.55
N LYS A 73 -0.46 17.39 19.06
CA LYS A 73 -1.59 17.81 19.91
C LYS A 73 -2.91 17.27 19.41
N LYS A 74 -3.68 16.67 20.29
CA LYS A 74 -5.05 16.26 20.02
C LYS A 74 -6.00 17.44 20.30
N ILE A 75 -6.72 17.89 19.25
CA ILE A 75 -7.68 18.99 19.29
C ILE A 75 -8.98 18.47 18.70
N ASN A 76 -10.11 18.61 19.42
CA ASN A 76 -11.42 18.10 18.98
C ASN A 76 -11.37 16.67 18.46
N ASN A 77 -10.71 15.79 19.24
CA ASN A 77 -10.52 14.38 18.95
C ASN A 77 -9.63 14.02 17.74
N SER A 78 -9.05 15.00 17.05
CA SER A 78 -8.16 14.83 15.89
C SER A 78 -6.72 15.22 16.23
N TRP A 79 -5.75 14.44 15.76
CA TRP A 79 -4.34 14.76 15.93
C TRP A 79 -3.87 15.80 14.93
N HIS A 80 -3.09 16.78 15.43
CA HIS A 80 -2.41 17.81 14.66
C HIS A 80 -0.94 17.82 15.05
N TYR A 81 -0.09 18.30 14.15
CA TYR A 81 1.33 18.47 14.45
C TYR A 81 1.74 19.93 14.20
N PHE A 82 2.47 20.48 15.14
CA PHE A 82 2.98 21.84 15.10
C PHE A 82 4.51 21.82 15.11
N ARG A 83 5.13 22.59 14.23
CA ARG A 83 6.59 22.76 14.21
C ARG A 83 7.08 23.32 15.54
N PRO A 84 8.39 23.30 15.85
CA PRO A 84 8.94 24.04 16.99
C PRO A 84 8.61 25.53 16.99
N SER A 85 8.42 26.13 15.80
CA SER A 85 7.93 27.50 15.63
C SER A 85 6.45 27.70 15.96
N GLY A 86 5.71 26.65 16.33
CA GLY A 86 4.26 26.66 16.56
C GLY A 86 3.41 26.59 15.28
N LEU A 87 4.01 26.64 14.09
CA LEU A 87 3.25 26.61 12.85
C LEU A 87 2.65 25.21 12.61
N MET A 88 1.34 25.14 12.34
CA MET A 88 0.65 23.90 11.99
C MET A 88 1.21 23.29 10.70
N VAL A 89 1.40 21.99 10.69
CA VAL A 89 1.90 21.25 9.53
C VAL A 89 0.73 20.70 8.71
N THR A 90 0.86 20.77 7.39
CA THR A 90 -0.01 20.08 6.41
C THR A 90 0.85 19.31 5.41
N GLY A 91 0.25 18.34 4.71
CA GLY A 91 0.94 17.50 3.75
C GLY A 91 1.83 16.44 4.42
N TRP A 92 2.75 15.89 3.64
CA TRP A 92 3.70 14.90 4.12
C TRP A 92 4.70 15.49 5.12
N ARG A 93 4.94 14.76 6.20
CA ARG A 93 5.93 15.15 7.22
C ARG A 93 6.62 13.95 7.83
N GLU A 94 7.94 13.97 7.83
CA GLU A 94 8.75 13.06 8.61
C GLU A 94 8.89 13.57 10.04
N ILE A 95 8.52 12.73 11.01
CA ILE A 95 8.59 13.00 12.45
C ILE A 95 9.15 11.73 13.09
N ASP A 96 10.26 11.85 13.81
CA ASP A 96 10.96 10.73 14.47
C ASP A 96 11.21 9.54 13.51
N LYS A 97 11.71 9.82 12.30
CA LYS A 97 11.97 8.85 11.22
C LYS A 97 10.73 8.08 10.75
N GLN A 98 9.54 8.58 11.02
CA GLN A 98 8.27 8.03 10.56
C GLN A 98 7.55 9.07 9.69
N TRP A 99 6.94 8.63 8.60
CA TRP A 99 6.19 9.50 7.72
C TRP A 99 4.71 9.55 8.09
N TYR A 100 4.18 10.77 8.15
CA TYR A 100 2.78 11.09 8.42
C TYR A 100 2.23 11.98 7.32
N TYR A 101 0.93 11.97 7.15
CA TYR A 101 0.24 12.93 6.29
C TYR A 101 -0.77 13.72 7.10
N LEU A 102 -0.63 15.04 7.09
CA LEU A 102 -1.56 15.98 7.70
C LEU A 102 -2.42 16.58 6.58
N LYS A 103 -3.74 16.47 6.70
CA LYS A 103 -4.66 17.03 5.71
C LYS A 103 -4.53 18.55 5.62
N THR A 104 -5.23 19.16 4.67
CA THR A 104 -5.23 20.63 4.51
C THR A 104 -5.77 21.38 5.72
N ASP A 105 -6.64 20.76 6.50
CA ASP A 105 -7.14 21.26 7.78
C ASP A 105 -6.19 20.99 8.96
N GLY A 106 -5.04 20.40 8.73
CA GLY A 106 -4.04 20.01 9.72
C GLY A 106 -4.34 18.70 10.44
N THR A 107 -5.47 18.03 10.20
CA THR A 107 -5.78 16.76 10.87
C THR A 107 -4.95 15.62 10.31
N MET A 108 -4.45 14.75 11.20
CA MET A 108 -3.67 13.57 10.83
C MET A 108 -4.52 12.57 10.04
N GLN A 109 -4.04 12.19 8.87
CA GLN A 109 -4.65 11.15 8.03
C GLN A 109 -4.40 9.76 8.61
N THR A 110 -5.43 8.91 8.55
CA THR A 110 -5.34 7.46 8.79
C THR A 110 -6.09 6.72 7.67
N GLY A 111 -5.80 5.42 7.48
CA GLY A 111 -6.42 4.64 6.42
C GLY A 111 -5.86 4.97 5.03
N TRP A 112 -6.66 4.71 4.01
CA TRP A 112 -6.28 4.92 2.62
C TRP A 112 -6.14 6.40 2.27
N LEU A 113 -5.08 6.73 1.54
CA LEU A 113 -4.81 8.07 1.03
C LEU A 113 -4.49 7.97 -0.47
N LYS A 114 -5.24 8.71 -1.26
CA LYS A 114 -5.03 8.85 -2.69
C LYS A 114 -4.51 10.25 -2.99
N LEU A 115 -3.39 10.33 -3.67
CA LEU A 115 -2.81 11.60 -4.11
C LEU A 115 -2.55 11.56 -5.61
N GLN A 116 -2.50 12.72 -6.24
CA GLN A 116 -2.04 12.89 -7.62
C GLN A 116 -0.54 13.14 -7.63
N LYS A 117 0.20 12.37 -8.44
CA LYS A 117 1.61 12.58 -8.72
C LYS A 117 1.83 12.42 -10.23
N ASP A 118 2.33 13.44 -10.88
CA ASP A 118 2.58 13.46 -12.34
C ASP A 118 1.35 13.02 -13.16
N GLY A 119 0.17 13.49 -12.78
CA GLY A 119 -1.10 13.17 -13.41
C GLY A 119 -1.61 11.74 -13.19
N LYS A 120 -0.97 10.97 -12.31
CA LYS A 120 -1.36 9.60 -11.97
C LYS A 120 -1.83 9.50 -10.52
N ASP A 121 -2.78 8.60 -10.29
CA ASP A 121 -3.22 8.23 -8.95
C ASP A 121 -2.15 7.41 -8.24
N VAL A 122 -1.70 7.87 -7.09
CA VAL A 122 -0.78 7.14 -6.20
C VAL A 122 -1.48 6.91 -4.87
N TRP A 123 -1.50 5.68 -4.43
CA TRP A 123 -2.15 5.28 -3.20
C TRP A 123 -1.15 4.99 -2.10
N TYR A 124 -1.51 5.39 -0.89
CA TYR A 124 -0.79 5.15 0.36
C TYR A 124 -1.75 4.61 1.41
N TYR A 125 -1.20 4.05 2.46
CA TYR A 125 -1.98 3.66 3.65
C TYR A 125 -1.31 4.18 4.91
N LEU A 126 -2.06 4.96 5.70
CA LEU A 126 -1.62 5.44 7.01
C LEU A 126 -2.23 4.52 8.07
N LYS A 127 -1.41 3.92 8.92
CA LYS A 127 -1.84 3.07 10.03
C LYS A 127 -2.76 3.87 10.97
N ALA A 128 -3.45 3.20 11.90
CA ALA A 128 -4.25 3.88 12.92
C ALA A 128 -3.42 4.88 13.76
N SER A 129 -2.11 4.61 13.92
CA SER A 129 -1.17 5.55 14.54
C SER A 129 -0.80 6.76 13.68
N GLY A 130 -1.30 6.84 12.45
CA GLY A 130 -0.92 7.86 11.46
C GLY A 130 0.36 7.56 10.68
N VAL A 131 1.14 6.56 11.09
CA VAL A 131 2.39 6.20 10.42
C VAL A 131 2.12 5.57 9.04
N MET A 132 2.82 6.05 8.00
CA MET A 132 2.74 5.50 6.66
C MET A 132 3.18 4.03 6.62
N ALA A 133 2.37 3.18 5.97
CA ALA A 133 2.69 1.78 5.78
C ALA A 133 3.79 1.60 4.72
N LYS A 134 4.70 0.66 4.99
CA LYS A 134 5.71 0.15 4.05
C LYS A 134 5.73 -1.38 4.14
N GLY A 135 6.11 -2.04 3.04
CA GLY A 135 6.15 -3.50 2.97
C GLY A 135 4.76 -4.15 2.93
N TRP A 136 4.70 -5.39 3.34
CA TRP A 136 3.47 -6.17 3.36
C TRP A 136 2.46 -5.67 4.40
N ARG A 137 1.20 -5.58 3.99
CA ARG A 137 0.09 -5.23 4.89
C ARG A 137 -1.19 -5.99 4.53
N LYS A 138 -1.81 -6.60 5.53
CA LYS A 138 -3.14 -7.17 5.40
C LYS A 138 -4.18 -6.12 5.81
N ILE A 139 -5.13 -5.80 4.92
CA ILE A 139 -6.19 -4.81 5.13
C ILE A 139 -7.49 -5.45 4.63
N SER A 140 -8.50 -5.56 5.48
CA SER A 140 -9.79 -6.17 5.15
C SER A 140 -9.62 -7.52 4.42
N ASP A 141 -8.82 -8.42 5.02
CA ASP A 141 -8.50 -9.77 4.55
C ASP A 141 -7.74 -9.90 3.23
N LYS A 142 -7.41 -8.81 2.56
CA LYS A 142 -6.55 -8.79 1.38
C LYS A 142 -5.13 -8.37 1.73
N TRP A 143 -4.15 -8.95 1.06
CA TRP A 143 -2.76 -8.56 1.16
C TRP A 143 -2.41 -7.51 0.14
N TYR A 144 -1.67 -6.49 0.59
CA TYR A 144 -1.14 -5.37 -0.19
C TYR A 144 0.35 -5.23 0.05
N TYR A 145 1.05 -4.63 -0.89
CA TYR A 145 2.46 -4.31 -0.73
C TYR A 145 2.70 -2.83 -1.04
N PHE A 146 3.29 -2.15 -0.08
CA PHE A 146 3.69 -0.76 -0.17
C PHE A 146 5.20 -0.69 -0.36
N ARG A 147 5.67 0.04 -1.38
CA ARG A 147 7.10 0.14 -1.67
C ARG A 147 7.88 0.63 -0.45
N SER A 148 9.06 0.06 -0.24
CA SER A 148 9.95 0.44 0.86
C SER A 148 10.52 1.84 0.70
N GLU A 149 10.70 2.24 -0.56
CA GLU A 149 11.32 3.50 -0.95
C GLU A 149 10.42 4.68 -0.57
N ASP A 150 9.19 4.68 -1.06
CA ASP A 150 8.30 5.85 -0.99
C ASP A 150 6.93 5.55 -0.33
N GLY A 151 6.65 4.30 0.05
CA GLY A 151 5.38 3.90 0.65
C GLY A 151 4.20 3.83 -0.33
N SER A 152 4.43 3.98 -1.64
CA SER A 152 3.36 3.87 -2.63
C SER A 152 2.88 2.43 -2.80
N LEU A 153 1.58 2.24 -3.03
CA LEU A 153 0.96 0.94 -3.26
C LEU A 153 1.41 0.36 -4.62
N VAL A 154 1.78 -0.91 -4.64
CA VAL A 154 1.99 -1.66 -5.88
C VAL A 154 0.65 -2.09 -6.44
N MET A 155 0.36 -1.75 -7.71
CA MET A 155 -0.92 -2.02 -8.37
C MET A 155 -0.71 -2.40 -9.83
N GLY A 156 -1.56 -3.31 -10.36
CA GLY A 156 -1.65 -3.65 -11.77
C GLY A 156 -0.38 -4.24 -12.37
N GLN A 157 0.50 -4.88 -11.56
CA GLN A 157 1.81 -5.30 -12.03
C GLN A 157 2.42 -6.45 -11.24
N TRP A 158 3.42 -7.05 -11.84
CA TRP A 158 4.34 -7.95 -11.17
C TRP A 158 5.29 -7.18 -10.25
N GLN A 159 5.57 -7.75 -9.08
CA GLN A 159 6.57 -7.24 -8.14
C GLN A 159 7.42 -8.37 -7.59
N LYS A 160 8.73 -8.24 -7.69
CA LYS A 160 9.67 -9.16 -7.06
C LYS A 160 9.91 -8.70 -5.62
N ILE A 161 9.68 -9.59 -4.65
CA ILE A 161 9.84 -9.31 -3.23
C ILE A 161 10.56 -10.50 -2.61
N SER A 162 11.70 -10.31 -1.99
CA SER A 162 12.53 -11.37 -1.39
C SER A 162 12.69 -12.59 -2.34
N ASP A 163 13.11 -12.30 -3.57
CA ASP A 163 13.37 -13.25 -4.67
C ASP A 163 12.17 -14.05 -5.19
N LYS A 164 10.95 -13.76 -4.72
CA LYS A 164 9.71 -14.33 -5.23
C LYS A 164 8.92 -13.30 -6.02
N TRP A 165 8.26 -13.76 -7.08
CA TRP A 165 7.37 -12.91 -7.87
C TRP A 165 5.94 -12.99 -7.35
N TYR A 166 5.29 -11.83 -7.26
CA TYR A 166 3.88 -11.66 -6.89
C TYR A 166 3.19 -10.78 -7.93
N TYR A 167 1.92 -10.96 -8.11
CA TYR A 167 1.11 -10.07 -8.95
C TYR A 167 0.07 -9.36 -8.09
N PHE A 168 -0.03 -8.05 -8.27
CA PHE A 168 -1.02 -7.20 -7.62
C PHE A 168 -2.03 -6.72 -8.65
N GLY A 169 -3.32 -6.91 -8.38
CA GLY A 169 -4.40 -6.46 -9.25
C GLY A 169 -4.48 -4.94 -9.37
N ASN A 170 -5.39 -4.45 -10.21
CA ASN A 170 -5.59 -3.01 -10.37
C ASN A 170 -6.12 -2.33 -9.10
N ASP A 171 -6.70 -3.09 -8.18
CA ASP A 171 -7.08 -2.65 -6.83
C ASP A 171 -5.92 -2.71 -5.82
N GLY A 172 -4.73 -3.12 -6.25
CA GLY A 172 -3.54 -3.31 -5.43
C GLY A 172 -3.56 -4.57 -4.58
N ALA A 173 -4.60 -5.39 -4.61
CA ALA A 173 -4.65 -6.63 -3.86
C ALA A 173 -3.76 -7.71 -4.50
N MET A 174 -2.99 -8.42 -3.66
CA MET A 174 -2.21 -9.58 -4.09
C MET A 174 -3.13 -10.65 -4.67
N GLN A 175 -2.79 -11.15 -5.86
CA GLN A 175 -3.54 -12.22 -6.53
C GLN A 175 -3.04 -13.60 -6.09
N THR A 176 -3.92 -14.60 -6.18
CA THR A 176 -3.64 -16.01 -5.91
C THR A 176 -4.36 -16.89 -6.93
N GLY A 177 -3.91 -18.15 -7.09
CA GLY A 177 -4.50 -19.08 -8.04
C GLY A 177 -4.08 -18.80 -9.49
N TRP A 178 -4.89 -19.24 -10.43
CA TRP A 178 -4.65 -19.02 -11.85
C TRP A 178 -4.82 -17.55 -12.23
N LEU A 179 -3.84 -17.00 -12.93
CA LEU A 179 -3.82 -15.62 -13.42
C LEU A 179 -3.64 -15.62 -14.94
N GLN A 180 -4.56 -14.98 -15.65
CA GLN A 180 -4.42 -14.77 -17.09
C GLN A 180 -4.03 -13.33 -17.37
N LEU A 181 -2.93 -13.12 -18.08
CA LEU A 181 -2.48 -11.82 -18.56
C LEU A 181 -2.17 -11.91 -20.05
N ASN A 182 -2.86 -11.11 -20.87
CA ASN A 182 -2.66 -11.07 -22.30
C ASN A 182 -2.62 -12.47 -22.97
N GLY A 183 -3.59 -13.33 -22.63
CA GLY A 183 -3.69 -14.69 -23.17
C GLY A 183 -2.72 -15.73 -22.57
N THR A 184 -1.77 -15.30 -21.74
CA THR A 184 -0.82 -16.17 -21.04
C THR A 184 -1.29 -16.46 -19.64
N TYR A 185 -1.20 -17.74 -19.22
CA TYR A 185 -1.56 -18.16 -17.88
C TYR A 185 -0.33 -18.32 -16.99
N TYR A 186 -0.51 -17.97 -15.73
CA TYR A 186 0.44 -18.15 -14.63
C TYR A 186 -0.30 -18.76 -13.45
N TYR A 187 0.41 -19.35 -12.51
CA TYR A 187 -0.19 -19.80 -11.26
C TYR A 187 0.50 -19.16 -10.07
N LEU A 188 -0.31 -18.53 -9.22
CA LEU A 188 0.11 -17.91 -7.98
C LEU A 188 -0.33 -18.78 -6.82
N SER A 189 0.58 -19.10 -5.92
CA SER A 189 0.31 -19.99 -4.78
C SER A 189 -0.91 -19.54 -3.99
N ALA A 190 -1.85 -20.45 -3.77
CA ALA A 190 -3.08 -20.14 -3.02
C ALA A 190 -2.79 -19.78 -1.56
N SER A 191 -1.68 -20.28 -0.99
CA SER A 191 -1.35 -20.04 0.42
C SER A 191 -0.60 -18.74 0.67
N ASN A 192 0.27 -18.31 -0.26
CA ASN A 192 1.17 -17.18 -0.02
C ASN A 192 1.32 -16.22 -1.21
N GLY A 193 0.63 -16.49 -2.34
CA GLY A 193 0.55 -15.59 -3.50
C GLY A 193 1.79 -15.53 -4.39
N ASN A 194 2.90 -16.22 -4.09
CA ASN A 194 4.05 -16.20 -4.98
C ASN A 194 3.81 -17.01 -6.25
N MET A 195 4.38 -16.59 -7.36
CA MET A 195 4.37 -17.32 -8.62
C MET A 195 5.03 -18.70 -8.44
N GLU A 196 4.32 -19.76 -8.87
CA GLU A 196 4.83 -21.12 -8.94
C GLU A 196 5.43 -21.39 -10.32
N THR A 197 6.37 -22.33 -10.37
CA THR A 197 7.02 -22.83 -11.60
C THR A 197 7.17 -24.36 -11.54
N GLY A 198 7.43 -25.00 -12.68
CA GLY A 198 7.56 -26.44 -12.77
C GLY A 198 6.21 -27.14 -12.89
N TRP A 199 6.19 -28.42 -12.48
CA TRP A 199 4.99 -29.24 -12.58
C TRP A 199 3.95 -28.86 -11.53
N LYS A 200 2.69 -28.79 -11.97
CA LYS A 200 1.53 -28.56 -11.12
C LYS A 200 0.44 -29.58 -11.41
N THR A 201 -0.16 -30.11 -10.35
CA THR A 201 -1.32 -30.99 -10.46
C THR A 201 -2.52 -30.29 -9.79
N ASP A 202 -3.66 -30.28 -10.45
CA ASP A 202 -4.90 -29.77 -9.87
C ASP A 202 -5.64 -30.85 -9.03
N THR A 203 -6.78 -30.50 -8.46
CA THR A 203 -7.60 -31.40 -7.62
C THR A 203 -8.18 -32.58 -8.40
N ASP A 204 -8.33 -32.44 -9.71
CA ASP A 204 -8.88 -33.45 -10.61
C ASP A 204 -7.77 -34.40 -11.17
N GLY A 205 -6.51 -34.16 -10.75
CA GLY A 205 -5.35 -34.94 -11.21
C GLY A 205 -4.78 -34.53 -12.57
N ASN A 206 -5.28 -33.40 -13.16
CA ASN A 206 -4.70 -32.89 -14.38
C ASN A 206 -3.34 -32.25 -14.08
N LYS A 207 -2.37 -32.51 -14.96
CA LYS A 207 -1.03 -31.93 -14.86
C LYS A 207 -0.84 -30.76 -15.79
N TYR A 208 -0.16 -29.75 -15.30
CA TYR A 208 0.26 -28.53 -15.99
C TYR A 208 1.75 -28.35 -15.82
N TYR A 209 2.38 -27.62 -16.71
CA TYR A 209 3.77 -27.23 -16.54
C TYR A 209 3.92 -25.71 -16.66
N LEU A 210 4.60 -25.13 -15.69
CA LEU A 210 4.88 -23.71 -15.59
C LEU A 210 6.37 -23.52 -15.83
N ASP A 211 6.73 -22.79 -16.89
CA ASP A 211 8.12 -22.59 -17.29
C ASP A 211 8.97 -22.05 -16.13
N PRO A 212 10.07 -22.73 -15.76
CA PRO A 212 10.90 -22.34 -14.62
C PRO A 212 11.52 -20.95 -14.76
N SER A 213 11.73 -20.46 -15.99
CA SER A 213 12.39 -19.19 -16.24
C SER A 213 11.46 -17.98 -16.13
N ASN A 214 10.16 -18.18 -16.41
CA ASN A 214 9.22 -17.06 -16.55
C ASN A 214 7.83 -17.32 -15.99
N GLY A 215 7.53 -18.53 -15.49
CA GLY A 215 6.25 -18.92 -14.89
C GLY A 215 5.09 -19.14 -15.87
N LYS A 216 5.32 -19.03 -17.19
CA LYS A 216 4.26 -19.20 -18.20
C LYS A 216 3.80 -20.65 -18.27
N MET A 217 2.49 -20.84 -18.33
CA MET A 217 1.88 -22.16 -18.53
C MET A 217 2.20 -22.68 -19.93
N ALA A 218 2.71 -23.89 -19.99
CA ALA A 218 3.01 -24.59 -21.24
C ALA A 218 1.74 -24.89 -22.05
N LYS A 219 1.86 -24.78 -23.38
CA LYS A 219 0.86 -25.15 -24.38
C LYS A 219 1.55 -25.83 -25.54
N ALA A 220 0.81 -26.69 -26.25
CA ALA A 220 1.32 -27.46 -27.37
C ALA A 220 2.55 -28.32 -27.01
N TRP A 221 3.37 -28.66 -27.99
CA TRP A 221 4.59 -29.43 -27.76
C TRP A 221 5.59 -28.66 -26.92
N THR A 222 5.98 -29.26 -25.80
CA THR A 222 6.94 -28.66 -24.88
C THR A 222 7.98 -29.69 -24.46
N LYS A 223 9.26 -29.33 -24.64
CA LYS A 223 10.37 -30.21 -24.24
C LYS A 223 10.79 -29.88 -22.82
N ILE A 224 10.69 -30.88 -21.92
CA ILE A 224 11.03 -30.74 -20.50
C ILE A 224 12.08 -31.81 -20.20
N GLU A 225 13.26 -31.42 -19.71
CA GLU A 225 14.36 -32.35 -19.40
C GLU A 225 14.64 -33.37 -20.53
N ASN A 226 14.69 -32.88 -21.78
CA ASN A 226 14.88 -33.68 -22.99
C ASN A 226 13.73 -34.62 -23.38
N VAL A 227 12.59 -34.59 -22.68
CA VAL A 227 11.40 -35.39 -23.02
C VAL A 227 10.33 -34.46 -23.58
N TRP A 228 9.66 -34.89 -24.67
CA TRP A 228 8.54 -34.16 -25.23
C TRP A 228 7.23 -34.51 -24.54
N TYR A 229 6.45 -33.47 -24.24
CA TYR A 229 5.09 -33.48 -23.71
C TYR A 229 4.18 -32.65 -24.60
N TYR A 230 2.90 -32.92 -24.57
CA TYR A 230 1.91 -32.07 -25.25
C TYR A 230 0.89 -31.53 -24.24
N PHE A 231 0.63 -30.25 -24.32
CA PHE A 231 -0.36 -29.56 -23.50
C PHE A 231 -1.45 -28.96 -24.38
N GLN A 232 -2.71 -29.16 -24.01
CA GLN A 232 -3.83 -28.52 -24.67
C GLN A 232 -3.82 -27.00 -24.47
N ASP A 233 -4.68 -26.25 -25.17
CA ASP A 233 -4.79 -24.79 -25.02
C ASP A 233 -5.16 -24.35 -23.59
N ASN A 234 -5.89 -25.21 -22.88
CA ASN A 234 -6.20 -25.04 -21.47
C ASN A 234 -5.04 -25.43 -20.54
N GLY A 235 -3.87 -25.81 -21.07
CA GLY A 235 -2.67 -26.20 -20.33
C GLY A 235 -2.69 -27.62 -19.76
N LYS A 236 -3.76 -28.42 -19.95
CA LYS A 236 -3.78 -29.80 -19.46
C LYS A 236 -2.84 -30.67 -20.28
N MET A 237 -1.98 -31.40 -19.58
CA MET A 237 -1.10 -32.40 -20.22
C MET A 237 -1.91 -33.55 -20.81
N VAL A 238 -1.64 -33.86 -22.07
CA VAL A 238 -2.26 -35.04 -22.77
C VAL A 238 -1.58 -36.34 -22.34
N LYS A 239 -2.37 -37.37 -22.21
CA LYS A 239 -1.93 -38.75 -22.05
C LYS A 239 -2.63 -39.61 -23.07
N GLY A 240 -1.98 -40.70 -23.52
CA GLY A 240 -2.52 -41.61 -24.54
C GLY A 240 -2.32 -41.05 -25.93
N TRP A 241 -3.25 -41.36 -26.82
CA TRP A 241 -3.17 -40.98 -28.24
C TRP A 241 -3.44 -39.51 -28.46
N LEU A 242 -2.57 -38.87 -29.25
CA LEU A 242 -2.68 -37.50 -29.74
C LEU A 242 -2.66 -37.50 -31.25
N LYS A 243 -3.61 -36.82 -31.88
CA LYS A 243 -3.62 -36.59 -33.31
C LYS A 243 -3.33 -35.14 -33.61
N GLU A 244 -2.31 -34.89 -34.41
CA GLU A 244 -1.97 -33.54 -34.92
C GLU A 244 -1.91 -33.60 -36.44
N LYS A 245 -2.86 -32.92 -37.12
CA LYS A 245 -3.04 -32.99 -38.56
C LYS A 245 -3.23 -34.44 -39.03
N SER A 246 -2.31 -35.00 -39.79
CA SER A 246 -2.31 -36.39 -40.25
C SER A 246 -1.46 -37.32 -39.43
N HIS A 247 -0.78 -36.84 -38.40
CA HIS A 247 0.14 -37.63 -37.60
C HIS A 247 -0.47 -38.03 -36.26
N TYR A 248 -0.13 -39.23 -35.83
CA TYR A 248 -0.53 -39.74 -34.53
C TYR A 248 0.70 -39.98 -33.65
N TYR A 249 0.56 -39.62 -32.39
CA TYR A 249 1.58 -39.76 -31.35
C TYR A 249 0.98 -40.49 -30.16
N TYR A 250 1.81 -41.11 -29.34
CA TYR A 250 1.37 -41.66 -28.06
C TYR A 250 2.15 -41.08 -26.90
N LEU A 251 1.44 -40.57 -25.91
CA LEU A 251 1.99 -39.93 -24.71
C LEU A 251 1.84 -40.91 -23.54
N GLN A 252 2.83 -41.75 -23.31
CA GLN A 252 2.84 -42.70 -22.17
C GLN A 252 3.12 -41.92 -20.89
N ASP A 253 2.14 -41.89 -19.98
CA ASP A 253 2.18 -41.02 -18.78
C ASP A 253 2.50 -39.54 -19.10
N GLY A 254 2.12 -39.09 -20.28
CA GLY A 254 2.37 -37.75 -20.82
C GLY A 254 3.67 -37.62 -21.61
N LYS A 255 4.57 -38.59 -21.58
CA LYS A 255 5.84 -38.56 -22.29
C LYS A 255 5.66 -39.15 -23.71
N MET A 256 6.08 -38.41 -24.72
CA MET A 256 6.02 -38.84 -26.12
C MET A 256 6.92 -40.08 -26.33
N LEU A 257 6.37 -41.13 -26.86
CA LEU A 257 7.14 -42.26 -27.33
C LEU A 257 7.83 -41.91 -28.66
N SER A 258 9.09 -42.33 -28.81
CA SER A 258 9.81 -42.17 -30.07
C SER A 258 10.84 -43.30 -30.21
N ASN A 259 11.16 -43.67 -31.45
CA ASN A 259 12.15 -44.67 -31.80
C ASN A 259 11.96 -45.99 -31.02
N THR A 260 10.69 -46.46 -30.96
CA THR A 260 10.30 -47.65 -30.19
C THR A 260 9.08 -48.33 -30.75
N THR A 261 8.89 -49.61 -30.41
CA THR A 261 7.64 -50.33 -30.63
C THR A 261 7.08 -50.76 -29.29
N VAL A 262 5.79 -50.54 -29.06
CA VAL A 262 5.10 -50.92 -27.83
C VAL A 262 3.80 -51.64 -28.12
N ASN A 263 3.44 -52.58 -27.26
CA ASN A 263 2.13 -53.21 -27.29
C ASN A 263 1.12 -52.36 -26.51
N LEU A 264 0.06 -51.93 -27.18
CA LEU A 264 -1.06 -51.18 -26.58
C LEU A 264 -2.33 -51.97 -26.87
N ASP A 265 -2.97 -52.47 -25.82
CA ASP A 265 -4.23 -53.21 -25.89
C ASP A 265 -4.18 -54.40 -26.87
N GLY A 266 -3.05 -55.11 -26.90
CA GLY A 266 -2.86 -56.33 -27.72
C GLY A 266 -2.43 -56.04 -29.18
N ARG A 267 -2.15 -54.81 -29.54
CA ARG A 267 -1.59 -54.42 -30.84
C ARG A 267 -0.23 -53.75 -30.69
N ASP A 268 0.67 -54.05 -31.59
CA ASP A 268 2.00 -53.44 -31.64
C ASP A 268 1.96 -52.15 -32.49
N PHE A 269 2.46 -51.08 -31.90
CA PHE A 269 2.58 -49.75 -32.54
C PHE A 269 4.05 -49.33 -32.54
N SER A 270 4.55 -48.96 -33.70
CA SER A 270 5.91 -48.49 -33.90
C SER A 270 5.90 -46.95 -34.06
N PHE A 271 6.87 -46.29 -33.41
CA PHE A 271 7.04 -44.85 -33.44
C PHE A 271 8.44 -44.54 -33.97
N ASN A 272 8.53 -43.63 -34.95
CA ASN A 272 9.79 -43.17 -35.50
C ASN A 272 10.56 -42.23 -34.54
N GLU A 273 11.71 -41.72 -34.97
CA GLU A 273 12.56 -40.79 -34.18
C GLU A 273 11.85 -39.48 -33.81
N HIS A 274 10.87 -39.05 -34.60
CA HIS A 274 10.06 -37.87 -34.35
C HIS A 274 8.79 -38.17 -33.52
N GLY A 275 8.61 -39.42 -33.09
CA GLY A 275 7.46 -39.84 -32.29
C GLY A 275 6.18 -40.07 -33.11
N VAL A 276 6.24 -40.01 -34.44
CA VAL A 276 5.08 -40.31 -35.29
C VAL A 276 4.85 -41.81 -35.36
N CYS A 277 3.60 -42.22 -35.12
CA CYS A 277 3.19 -43.61 -35.30
C CYS A 277 3.26 -44.02 -36.77
N THR A 278 3.96 -45.12 -37.07
CA THR A 278 4.11 -45.68 -38.43
C THR A 278 3.26 -46.91 -38.65
N SER A 279 2.64 -47.48 -37.61
CA SER A 279 1.71 -48.60 -37.69
C SER A 279 0.33 -48.17 -38.17
N ASP A 280 -0.51 -49.15 -38.56
CA ASP A 280 -1.92 -48.91 -38.88
C ASP A 280 -2.66 -48.37 -37.64
N ILE A 281 -3.30 -47.21 -37.84
CA ILE A 281 -4.03 -46.48 -36.81
C ILE A 281 -5.56 -46.65 -36.92
N SER A 282 -6.03 -47.59 -37.72
CA SER A 282 -7.45 -47.92 -37.83
C SER A 282 -8.02 -48.21 -36.46
N ASN A 283 -9.14 -47.55 -36.10
CA ASN A 283 -9.83 -47.66 -34.81
C ASN A 283 -9.10 -47.06 -33.60
N VAL A 284 -8.09 -46.20 -33.82
CA VAL A 284 -7.47 -45.45 -32.73
C VAL A 284 -8.29 -44.19 -32.42
N THR A 285 -8.75 -44.07 -31.19
CA THR A 285 -9.36 -42.83 -30.68
C THR A 285 -8.26 -41.94 -30.06
N ALA A 286 -8.08 -40.74 -30.58
CA ALA A 286 -7.03 -39.82 -30.16
C ALA A 286 -7.59 -38.46 -29.72
N THR A 287 -6.91 -37.81 -28.78
CA THR A 287 -7.12 -36.41 -28.48
C THR A 287 -6.63 -35.58 -29.66
N GLU A 288 -7.46 -34.73 -30.24
CA GLU A 288 -7.04 -33.79 -31.28
C GLU A 288 -6.09 -32.74 -30.67
N ALA A 289 -5.01 -32.46 -31.39
CA ALA A 289 -4.13 -31.36 -31.05
C ALA A 289 -4.85 -30.03 -31.23
N ASN A 290 -4.38 -29.02 -30.54
CA ASN A 290 -4.89 -27.66 -30.68
C ASN A 290 -4.89 -27.29 -32.16
N ALA A 291 -6.02 -26.80 -32.68
CA ALA A 291 -6.08 -26.25 -34.01
C ALA A 291 -5.12 -25.06 -34.10
N ASN A 292 -4.16 -25.09 -35.01
CA ASN A 292 -3.26 -23.97 -35.25
C ASN A 292 -4.11 -22.77 -35.64
N THR A 293 -4.33 -21.85 -34.72
CA THR A 293 -4.81 -20.51 -35.06
C THR A 293 -3.64 -19.67 -35.54
N ASP A 294 -3.04 -20.05 -36.65
CA ASP A 294 -2.35 -19.12 -37.55
C ASP A 294 -3.43 -18.30 -38.26
N ASN A 295 -4.00 -17.37 -37.55
CA ASN A 295 -4.76 -16.30 -38.15
C ASN A 295 -4.30 -14.98 -37.53
N THR A 296 -3.26 -14.44 -38.15
CA THR A 296 -2.99 -13.00 -38.20
C THR A 296 -4.22 -12.31 -38.74
N ASN A 297 -5.13 -11.90 -37.90
CA ASN A 297 -6.07 -10.85 -38.20
C ASN A 297 -6.08 -9.85 -37.05
N ASN A 298 -5.31 -8.82 -37.28
CA ASN A 298 -5.37 -7.52 -36.69
C ASN A 298 -6.82 -7.02 -36.69
N ASN A 299 -7.45 -6.99 -35.53
CA ASN A 299 -8.56 -6.07 -35.31
C ASN A 299 -8.47 -5.53 -33.90
N ASN A 300 -7.93 -4.32 -33.83
CA ASN A 300 -8.09 -3.38 -32.75
C ASN A 300 -9.56 -3.28 -32.37
N ASN A 301 -9.93 -3.78 -31.21
CA ASN A 301 -11.06 -3.27 -30.48
C ASN A 301 -10.72 -3.23 -28.99
N ASN A 302 -10.34 -2.03 -28.60
CA ASN A 302 -10.24 -1.58 -27.22
C ASN A 302 -11.63 -1.68 -26.59
N ASN A 303 -11.88 -2.70 -25.81
CA ASN A 303 -12.97 -2.70 -24.85
C ASN A 303 -12.44 -3.20 -23.50
N ASN A 304 -12.09 -2.22 -22.68
CA ASN A 304 -11.80 -2.37 -21.28
C ASN A 304 -13.09 -2.83 -20.56
N ASN A 305 -13.26 -4.13 -20.39
CA ASN A 305 -14.21 -4.69 -19.44
C ASN A 305 -13.45 -5.66 -18.52
N ASN A 306 -13.00 -5.11 -17.41
CA ASN A 306 -12.38 -5.83 -16.31
C ASN A 306 -13.45 -6.63 -15.55
N ASN A 307 -13.77 -7.83 -16.02
CA ASN A 307 -14.37 -8.86 -15.19
C ASN A 307 -13.28 -9.89 -14.87
N ASN A 308 -12.66 -9.75 -13.70
CA ASN A 308 -11.76 -10.73 -13.12
C ASN A 308 -12.57 -11.97 -12.67
N ASN A 309 -12.98 -12.79 -13.62
CA ASN A 309 -13.36 -14.17 -13.30
C ASN A 309 -12.08 -15.00 -13.21
N ASN A 310 -11.63 -15.24 -11.99
CA ASN A 310 -10.46 -16.05 -11.65
C ASN A 310 -10.78 -17.55 -11.82
N VAL A 311 -11.14 -17.96 -13.06
CA VAL A 311 -11.37 -19.36 -13.40
C VAL A 311 -10.14 -19.86 -14.12
N GLY A 312 -9.44 -20.83 -13.52
CA GLY A 312 -8.32 -21.51 -14.13
C GLY A 312 -8.73 -22.26 -15.40
N PRO A 313 -7.77 -22.56 -16.28
CA PRO A 313 -8.04 -23.20 -17.58
C PRO A 313 -8.64 -24.61 -17.53
N GLY A 314 -9.06 -25.10 -16.39
CA GLY A 314 -9.69 -26.42 -16.21
C GLY A 314 -10.94 -26.45 -15.36
N GLY A 315 -11.39 -25.30 -14.85
CA GLY A 315 -12.57 -25.22 -13.99
C GLY A 315 -13.87 -25.26 -14.77
N ASN A 316 -14.73 -26.20 -14.45
CA ASN A 316 -16.10 -26.26 -14.94
C ASN A 316 -16.92 -25.19 -14.22
N SER A 317 -17.50 -24.23 -14.95
CA SER A 317 -18.36 -23.18 -14.40
C SER A 317 -19.68 -23.78 -13.93
N GLY A 318 -19.80 -24.05 -12.63
CA GLY A 318 -21.08 -24.26 -11.99
C GLY A 318 -21.78 -22.91 -11.76
N ASN A 319 -22.87 -22.70 -12.47
CA ASN A 319 -23.80 -21.60 -12.30
C ASN A 319 -24.38 -21.58 -10.89
N THR A 320 -24.26 -20.46 -10.20
CA THR A 320 -25.25 -20.09 -9.19
C THR A 320 -25.57 -18.59 -9.33
N PRO A 321 -26.85 -18.25 -9.47
CA PRO A 321 -27.27 -16.86 -9.66
C PRO A 321 -27.63 -16.19 -8.34
N GLY A 322 -27.36 -14.90 -8.27
CA GLY A 322 -28.23 -13.97 -7.57
C GLY A 322 -27.90 -13.61 -6.14
N GLY A 323 -27.78 -12.33 -5.91
CA GLY A 323 -27.89 -11.70 -4.62
C GLY A 323 -27.28 -10.31 -4.57
N ASP A 324 -28.00 -9.34 -5.13
CA ASP A 324 -27.84 -7.93 -4.80
C ASP A 324 -28.03 -7.71 -3.31
N SER A 325 -27.10 -7.04 -2.67
CA SER A 325 -27.44 -6.10 -1.59
C SER A 325 -26.28 -5.15 -1.31
N ASN A 326 -26.54 -3.94 -1.65
CA ASN A 326 -25.90 -2.71 -1.25
C ASN A 326 -26.01 -2.56 0.28
N SER A 327 -24.89 -2.53 0.98
CA SER A 327 -24.82 -1.90 2.30
C SER A 327 -23.40 -1.46 2.58
N GLN A 328 -23.24 -0.13 2.56
CA GLN A 328 -22.12 0.55 3.20
C GLN A 328 -22.12 0.18 4.68
N SER A 329 -21.10 -0.51 5.10
CA SER A 329 -20.70 -0.53 6.50
C SER A 329 -19.19 -0.32 6.58
N SER A 330 -18.83 0.79 7.19
CA SER A 330 -17.47 1.07 7.66
C SER A 330 -16.98 -0.08 8.52
N PRO A 331 -15.80 -0.65 8.28
CA PRO A 331 -15.23 -1.58 9.23
C PRO A 331 -14.71 -0.80 10.43
N ALA A 332 -15.43 -0.89 11.53
CA ALA A 332 -14.86 -0.70 12.83
C ALA A 332 -13.94 -1.89 13.07
N ASN A 333 -12.71 -1.62 13.47
CA ASN A 333 -11.99 -2.27 14.53
C ASN A 333 -10.50 -2.41 14.31
N GLY A 334 -9.86 -1.93 15.32
CA GLY A 334 -8.77 -2.57 16.02
C GLY A 334 -7.40 -2.05 15.61
N ASP A 335 -7.02 -1.08 16.23
CA ASP A 335 -5.77 -0.49 16.69
C ASP A 335 -5.96 1.02 16.67
N GLY A 336 -6.86 1.49 17.54
CA GLY A 336 -6.88 2.91 17.91
C GLY A 336 -5.47 3.30 18.38
N PRO A 337 -5.03 4.54 18.14
CA PRO A 337 -3.81 5.01 18.77
C PRO A 337 -3.97 4.78 20.27
N GLY A 338 -3.09 3.93 20.85
CA GLY A 338 -3.05 3.76 22.31
C GLY A 338 -3.03 5.12 22.97
N SER A 339 -3.44 5.20 24.23
CA SER A 339 -3.56 6.42 25.04
C SER A 339 -2.27 7.28 25.07
N ASN A 340 -1.18 6.78 24.53
CA ASN A 340 0.06 7.49 24.30
C ASN A 340 0.07 7.92 22.81
N GLY A 341 -0.06 9.20 22.56
CA GLY A 341 0.13 9.80 21.25
C GLY A 341 1.42 9.32 20.59
N PRO A 342 1.60 9.54 19.27
CA PRO A 342 2.84 9.17 18.63
C PRO A 342 3.98 9.83 19.40
N GLY A 343 4.80 8.97 20.03
CA GLY A 343 5.76 9.24 21.10
C GLY A 343 6.35 10.64 21.10
N GLY A 344 5.96 11.42 22.07
CA GLY A 344 6.64 12.64 22.42
C GLY A 344 7.86 12.30 23.25
N SER A 345 9.01 12.12 22.62
CA SER A 345 10.26 12.23 23.34
C SER A 345 10.47 13.69 23.69
N ASN A 346 10.52 13.99 24.97
CA ASN A 346 11.09 15.22 25.51
C ASN A 346 12.54 15.33 25.01
N SER A 347 12.77 16.03 23.91
CA SER A 347 14.08 16.55 23.59
C SER A 347 14.12 18.01 24.04
N SER A 348 14.92 18.21 25.04
CA SER A 348 15.34 19.50 25.60
C SER A 348 15.66 20.53 24.53
N SER A 349 15.08 21.72 24.74
CA SER A 349 15.62 23.05 24.43
C SER A 349 16.42 23.22 23.13
N SER A 350 15.78 23.80 22.14
CA SER A 350 16.39 24.82 21.33
C SER A 350 15.37 25.94 21.13
N THR A 351 15.71 27.07 21.64
CA THR A 351 15.03 28.36 21.54
C THR A 351 14.74 28.68 20.06
N PRO A 352 13.50 29.06 19.68
CA PRO A 352 13.27 29.56 18.35
C PRO A 352 14.00 30.91 18.24
N GLY A 353 15.14 30.90 17.56
CA GLY A 353 15.87 32.11 17.21
C GLY A 353 15.00 32.99 16.34
N GLY A 354 14.99 34.31 16.64
CA GLY A 354 14.29 35.32 15.90
C GLY A 354 14.65 35.28 14.40
N ALA A 355 13.66 35.23 13.55
CA ALA A 355 13.83 35.32 12.12
C ALA A 355 14.27 36.71 11.71
N GLN A 356 15.53 36.85 11.33
CA GLN A 356 15.95 37.82 10.31
C GLN A 356 16.82 37.04 9.32
N GLY A 357 16.34 36.88 8.10
CA GLY A 357 17.07 36.24 6.99
C GLY A 357 16.10 36.05 5.82
N GLN A 358 16.20 36.96 4.85
CA GLN A 358 15.61 36.78 3.52
C GLN A 358 16.13 35.49 2.93
N GLY A 359 15.27 34.51 2.79
CA GLY A 359 15.52 33.27 2.05
C GLY A 359 14.32 33.08 1.11
N THR A 360 14.57 33.12 -0.17
CA THR A 360 13.69 32.78 -1.26
C THR A 360 12.87 31.56 -0.91
N ILE A 361 11.56 31.69 -0.94
CA ILE A 361 10.61 30.60 -0.79
C ILE A 361 10.76 29.72 -2.04
N GLN A 362 11.51 28.64 -1.94
CA GLN A 362 11.26 27.51 -2.81
C GLN A 362 9.93 26.90 -2.32
N GLU A 363 8.93 26.96 -3.17
CA GLU A 363 7.71 26.18 -3.01
C GLU A 363 8.10 24.74 -2.73
N GLY A 364 7.83 24.29 -1.51
CA GLY A 364 8.13 22.94 -1.08
C GLY A 364 7.34 21.96 -1.95
N ASN A 365 8.06 21.29 -2.80
CA ASN A 365 7.60 20.18 -3.61
C ASN A 365 6.77 19.24 -2.72
N THR A 366 5.48 19.06 -3.04
CA THR A 366 4.56 18.14 -2.38
C THR A 366 4.88 16.69 -2.76
N GLN A 367 6.16 16.32 -2.75
CA GLN A 367 6.57 14.95 -2.98
C GLN A 367 6.45 14.17 -1.67
N GLY A 368 5.77 13.04 -1.74
CA GLY A 368 5.79 12.04 -0.70
C GLY A 368 7.24 11.56 -0.45
N PRO A 369 7.45 10.70 0.56
CA PRO A 369 8.77 10.19 0.88
C PRO A 369 9.36 9.46 -0.33
N GLN A 370 10.58 9.81 -0.70
CA GLN A 370 11.41 9.14 -1.69
C GLN A 370 12.20 8.01 -1.06
#